data_785e768763147e95bd3434e256afb3e1
#
_entry.id   785e768763147e95bd3434e256afb3e1
#
_cell.length_a   1.000
_cell.length_b   1.000
_cell.length_c   1.000
_cell.angle_alpha   90.00
_cell.angle_beta   90.00
_cell.angle_gamma   90.00
#
_symmetry.space_group_name_H-M   'P 1'
#
loop_
_entity.id
_entity.type
_entity.pdbx_description
1 polymer ?
#
loop_
_entity_poly.entity_id
_entity_poly.type
_entity_poly.pdbx_seq_one_letter_code
_entity_poly.pdbx_strand_id
1 'polypeptide(L)'
;MNFIRKIILKRFFAFGIDYLIIVLYALLLFWISSLFNPVDFTPLQGQLIGFATLTLPVFLYFYFTEKSKFRATIGKRIMNIIVTNDNSILGRKVFVRNFLKFLPWEIAHLGIHWIVYYSKLKSTPPDWVLIALILPQFIVVGYLISILLYKGQYSLYDKVANTKIEINQQSKLNQHNSLIKY
;
A
#
# COMPACT_ATOMS: atom_id res chain seq x y z
N MET A 1 -2.43 26.79 9.60
CA MET A 1 -1.94 25.40 9.69
C MET A 1 -0.81 25.21 8.68
N ASN A 2 0.42 24.90 9.12
CA ASN A 2 1.59 24.81 8.23
C ASN A 2 1.35 23.85 7.07
N PHE A 3 1.78 24.21 5.86
CA PHE A 3 1.67 23.42 4.63
C PHE A 3 2.15 21.96 4.81
N ILE A 4 3.26 21.77 5.56
CA ILE A 4 3.84 20.47 5.89
C ILE A 4 2.84 19.59 6.66
N ARG A 5 2.24 20.13 7.73
CA ARG A 5 1.25 19.40 8.54
C ARG A 5 0.03 18.97 7.70
N LYS A 6 -0.36 19.82 6.77
CA LYS A 6 -1.50 19.55 5.87
C LYS A 6 -1.22 18.36 4.93
N ILE A 7 -0.02 18.25 4.36
CA ILE A 7 0.32 17.14 3.43
C ILE A 7 0.47 15.82 4.18
N ILE A 8 1.05 15.83 5.39
CA ILE A 8 1.18 14.64 6.23
C ILE A 8 -0.21 14.10 6.59
N LEU A 9 -1.10 14.94 7.11
CA LEU A 9 -2.47 14.54 7.46
C LEU A 9 -3.23 13.98 6.25
N LYS A 10 -3.11 14.63 5.08
CA LYS A 10 -3.72 14.14 3.85
C LYS A 10 -3.22 12.76 3.43
N ARG A 11 -1.93 12.46 3.62
CA ARG A 11 -1.36 11.13 3.35
C ARG A 11 -1.93 10.08 4.30
N PHE A 12 -2.05 10.39 5.60
CA PHE A 12 -2.63 9.47 6.58
C PHE A 12 -4.10 9.17 6.29
N PHE A 13 -4.91 10.19 6.01
CA PHE A 13 -6.32 9.99 5.66
C PHE A 13 -6.48 9.25 4.33
N ALA A 14 -5.66 9.57 3.32
CA ALA A 14 -5.67 8.86 2.05
C ALA A 14 -5.33 7.37 2.26
N PHE A 15 -4.31 7.09 3.08
CA PHE A 15 -3.95 5.71 3.45
C PHE A 15 -5.10 5.01 4.17
N GLY A 16 -5.76 5.66 5.14
CA GLY A 16 -6.90 5.10 5.85
C GLY A 16 -8.07 4.73 4.93
N ILE A 17 -8.39 5.59 3.96
CA ILE A 17 -9.44 5.32 2.96
C ILE A 17 -9.05 4.14 2.05
N ASP A 18 -7.82 4.12 1.52
CA ASP A 18 -7.34 3.02 0.70
C ASP A 18 -7.30 1.70 1.50
N TYR A 19 -6.89 1.76 2.78
CA TYR A 19 -6.88 0.61 3.67
C TYR A 19 -8.29 0.06 3.95
N LEU A 20 -9.28 0.93 4.12
CA LEU A 20 -10.69 0.52 4.26
C LEU A 20 -11.16 -0.27 3.04
N ILE A 21 -10.82 0.19 1.82
CA ILE A 21 -11.14 -0.53 0.57
C ILE A 21 -10.49 -1.91 0.56
N ILE A 22 -9.22 -2.01 0.98
CA ILE A 22 -8.50 -3.29 1.06
C ILE A 22 -9.17 -4.22 2.08
N VAL A 23 -9.54 -3.72 3.25
CA VAL A 23 -10.22 -4.51 4.30
C VAL A 23 -11.57 -5.03 3.81
N LEU A 24 -12.37 -4.20 3.16
CA LEU A 24 -13.65 -4.62 2.58
C LEU A 24 -13.46 -5.71 1.51
N TYR A 25 -12.44 -5.58 0.67
CA TYR A 25 -12.08 -6.61 -0.29
C TYR A 25 -11.62 -7.91 0.38
N ALA A 26 -10.77 -7.83 1.40
CA ALA A 26 -10.31 -8.98 2.17
C ALA A 26 -11.48 -9.70 2.89
N LEU A 27 -12.42 -8.95 3.46
CA LEU A 27 -13.63 -9.51 4.07
C LEU A 27 -14.51 -10.23 3.03
N LEU A 28 -14.64 -9.69 1.83
CA LEU A 28 -15.34 -10.34 0.73
C LEU A 28 -14.66 -11.66 0.34
N LEU A 29 -13.32 -11.67 0.22
CA LEU A 29 -12.57 -12.90 -0.06
C LEU A 29 -12.75 -13.94 1.06
N PHE A 30 -12.68 -13.50 2.31
CA PHE A 30 -12.90 -14.37 3.47
C PHE A 30 -14.33 -14.98 3.44
N TRP A 31 -15.34 -14.15 3.17
CA TRP A 31 -16.73 -14.61 3.05
C TRP A 31 -16.88 -15.62 1.93
N ILE A 32 -16.33 -15.36 0.74
CA ILE A 32 -16.35 -16.31 -0.39
C ILE A 32 -15.64 -17.62 0.01
N SER A 33 -14.45 -17.52 0.63
CA SER A 33 -13.69 -18.68 1.07
C SER A 33 -14.46 -19.54 2.08
N SER A 34 -15.28 -18.94 2.94
CA SER A 34 -16.08 -19.66 3.94
C SER A 34 -17.23 -20.51 3.34
N LEU A 35 -17.57 -20.28 2.06
CA LEU A 35 -18.56 -21.07 1.35
C LEU A 35 -18.02 -22.43 0.85
N PHE A 36 -16.68 -22.59 0.90
CA PHE A 36 -16.01 -23.81 0.46
C PHE A 36 -15.52 -24.61 1.67
N ASN A 37 -15.43 -25.93 1.51
CA ASN A 37 -14.86 -26.79 2.54
C ASN A 37 -13.39 -26.40 2.82
N PRO A 38 -12.94 -26.45 4.08
CA PRO A 38 -11.55 -26.17 4.42
C PRO A 38 -10.61 -27.14 3.67
N VAL A 39 -9.63 -26.58 2.99
CA VAL A 39 -8.57 -27.33 2.31
C VAL A 39 -7.27 -27.12 3.07
N ASP A 40 -6.58 -28.21 3.40
CA ASP A 40 -5.26 -28.12 4.01
C ASP A 40 -4.20 -27.77 2.94
N PHE A 41 -3.81 -26.51 2.93
CA PHE A 41 -2.74 -26.04 2.06
C PHE A 41 -1.37 -26.17 2.74
N THR A 42 -0.37 -26.52 1.95
CA THR A 42 1.03 -26.32 2.35
C THR A 42 1.31 -24.82 2.49
N PRO A 43 2.32 -24.41 3.29
CA PRO A 43 2.65 -22.99 3.46
C PRO A 43 2.86 -22.25 2.14
N LEU A 44 3.54 -22.92 1.18
CA LEU A 44 3.79 -22.32 -0.14
C LEU A 44 2.51 -22.17 -0.97
N GLN A 45 1.61 -23.16 -0.95
CA GLN A 45 0.31 -23.05 -1.63
C GLN A 45 -0.53 -21.92 -1.03
N GLY A 46 -0.59 -21.83 0.32
CA GLY A 46 -1.26 -20.73 1.01
C GLY A 46 -0.71 -19.37 0.61
N GLN A 47 0.63 -19.23 0.57
CA GLN A 47 1.31 -18.02 0.12
C GLN A 47 0.94 -17.66 -1.33
N LEU A 48 1.00 -18.60 -2.26
CA LEU A 48 0.68 -18.37 -3.67
C LEU A 48 -0.79 -17.98 -3.88
N ILE A 49 -1.72 -18.64 -3.17
CA ILE A 49 -3.14 -18.30 -3.22
C ILE A 49 -3.37 -16.90 -2.63
N GLY A 50 -2.81 -16.60 -1.45
CA GLY A 50 -2.90 -15.28 -0.83
C GLY A 50 -2.30 -14.17 -1.71
N PHE A 51 -1.14 -14.44 -2.33
CA PHE A 51 -0.55 -13.53 -3.30
C PHE A 51 -1.48 -13.28 -4.50
N ALA A 52 -1.98 -14.35 -5.14
CA ALA A 52 -2.79 -14.24 -6.34
C ALA A 52 -4.17 -13.61 -6.08
N THR A 53 -4.78 -13.90 -4.93
CA THR A 53 -6.15 -13.44 -4.62
C THR A 53 -6.19 -12.11 -3.86
N LEU A 54 -5.21 -11.78 -3.03
CA LEU A 54 -5.21 -10.56 -2.22
C LEU A 54 -4.14 -9.59 -2.68
N THR A 55 -2.85 -9.97 -2.64
CA THR A 55 -1.76 -9.03 -2.86
C THR A 55 -1.70 -8.52 -4.29
N LEU A 56 -1.80 -9.40 -5.28
CA LEU A 56 -1.72 -9.02 -6.68
C LEU A 56 -2.87 -8.08 -7.10
N PRO A 57 -4.16 -8.33 -6.80
CA PRO A 57 -5.24 -7.40 -7.11
C PRO A 57 -5.07 -6.04 -6.43
N VAL A 58 -4.66 -6.02 -5.16
CA VAL A 58 -4.41 -4.77 -4.43
C VAL A 58 -3.21 -4.03 -5.03
N PHE A 59 -2.13 -4.72 -5.35
CA PHE A 59 -0.97 -4.13 -6.04
C PHE A 59 -1.38 -3.52 -7.39
N LEU A 60 -2.15 -4.24 -8.20
CA LEU A 60 -2.64 -3.75 -9.49
C LEU A 60 -3.56 -2.54 -9.33
N TYR A 61 -4.43 -2.51 -8.31
CA TYR A 61 -5.23 -1.33 -7.98
C TYR A 61 -4.35 -0.10 -7.75
N PHE A 62 -3.30 -0.19 -6.91
CA PHE A 62 -2.38 0.91 -6.68
C PHE A 62 -1.60 1.29 -7.93
N TYR A 63 -1.07 0.30 -8.65
CA TYR A 63 -0.28 0.53 -9.85
C TYR A 63 -1.07 1.25 -10.94
N PHE A 64 -2.24 0.73 -11.31
CA PHE A 64 -3.03 1.30 -12.39
C PHE A 64 -3.62 2.67 -12.02
N THR A 65 -4.07 2.85 -10.79
CA THR A 65 -4.62 4.13 -10.36
C THR A 65 -3.56 5.23 -10.28
N GLU A 66 -2.37 4.92 -9.76
CA GLU A 66 -1.25 5.88 -9.68
C GLU A 66 -0.58 6.13 -11.04
N LYS A 67 -0.57 5.14 -11.95
CA LYS A 67 -0.09 5.30 -13.34
C LYS A 67 -1.08 6.08 -14.22
N SER A 68 -2.37 6.11 -13.87
CA SER A 68 -3.43 6.75 -14.65
C SER A 68 -3.24 8.27 -14.77
N LYS A 69 -4.04 8.90 -15.62
CA LYS A 69 -4.10 10.38 -15.73
C LYS A 69 -4.36 11.11 -14.41
N PHE A 70 -4.99 10.43 -13.45
CA PHE A 70 -5.26 11.00 -12.13
C PHE A 70 -4.06 10.93 -11.16
N ARG A 71 -3.07 10.07 -11.43
CA ARG A 71 -1.87 9.88 -10.60
C ARG A 71 -2.17 9.66 -9.11
N ALA A 72 -3.31 9.05 -8.80
CA ALA A 72 -3.81 8.93 -7.44
C ALA A 72 -4.75 7.73 -7.28
N THR A 73 -4.64 7.02 -6.15
CA THR A 73 -5.64 6.06 -5.67
C THR A 73 -6.93 6.79 -5.28
N ILE A 74 -7.99 6.04 -4.97
CA ILE A 74 -9.27 6.64 -4.51
C ILE A 74 -9.04 7.51 -3.26
N GLY A 75 -8.34 6.98 -2.25
CA GLY A 75 -8.04 7.75 -1.03
C GLY A 75 -7.24 9.02 -1.31
N LYS A 76 -6.25 8.96 -2.21
CA LYS A 76 -5.46 10.13 -2.60
C LYS A 76 -6.29 11.16 -3.38
N ARG A 77 -7.23 10.72 -4.24
CA ARG A 77 -8.13 11.63 -4.96
C ARG A 77 -9.03 12.41 -4.00
N ILE A 78 -9.64 11.71 -3.03
CA ILE A 78 -10.48 12.32 -1.99
C ILE A 78 -9.68 13.36 -1.20
N MET A 79 -8.41 13.05 -0.89
CA MET A 79 -7.53 13.97 -0.16
C MET A 79 -6.86 15.03 -1.05
N ASN A 80 -7.14 15.07 -2.35
CA ASN A 80 -6.53 16.00 -3.31
C ASN A 80 -5.00 15.98 -3.28
N ILE A 81 -4.40 14.78 -3.27
CA ILE A 81 -2.95 14.55 -3.41
C ILE A 81 -2.67 13.60 -4.56
N ILE A 82 -1.53 13.80 -5.22
CA ILE A 82 -1.13 13.04 -6.40
C ILE A 82 0.31 12.55 -6.26
N VAL A 83 0.63 11.46 -6.98
CA VAL A 83 2.00 10.98 -7.18
C VAL A 83 2.60 11.69 -8.37
N THR A 84 3.73 12.36 -8.17
CA THR A 84 4.47 13.05 -9.22
C THR A 84 5.89 12.52 -9.31
N ASN A 85 6.56 12.83 -10.41
CA ASN A 85 7.98 12.57 -10.61
C ASN A 85 8.59 13.68 -11.46
N ASP A 86 9.90 13.84 -11.38
CA ASP A 86 10.61 14.90 -12.09
C ASP A 86 10.87 14.56 -13.58
N ASN A 87 10.59 13.31 -14.03
CA ASN A 87 10.85 12.84 -15.40
C ASN A 87 9.65 12.06 -15.99
N SER A 88 9.58 11.98 -17.31
CA SER A 88 8.43 11.53 -18.11
C SER A 88 7.99 10.07 -17.99
N ILE A 89 8.78 9.15 -17.41
CA ILE A 89 8.45 7.71 -17.37
C ILE A 89 7.85 7.35 -16.01
N LEU A 90 6.61 7.76 -15.78
CA LEU A 90 5.91 7.52 -14.51
C LEU A 90 5.65 6.02 -14.24
N GLY A 91 5.31 5.23 -15.26
CA GLY A 91 4.88 3.85 -15.07
C GLY A 91 5.90 2.94 -14.38
N ARG A 92 7.17 2.97 -14.82
CA ARG A 92 8.24 2.17 -14.20
C ARG A 92 8.50 2.60 -12.75
N LYS A 93 8.47 3.89 -12.47
CA LYS A 93 8.70 4.45 -11.14
C LYS A 93 7.57 4.10 -10.18
N VAL A 94 6.32 4.17 -10.65
CA VAL A 94 5.15 3.74 -9.88
C VAL A 94 5.18 2.25 -9.59
N PHE A 95 5.67 1.41 -10.53
CA PHE A 95 5.87 -0.01 -10.27
C PHE A 95 6.86 -0.25 -9.14
N VAL A 96 8.07 0.31 -9.23
CA VAL A 96 9.11 0.18 -8.19
C VAL A 96 8.62 0.68 -6.84
N ARG A 97 7.94 1.82 -6.82
CA ARG A 97 7.34 2.40 -5.63
C ARG A 97 6.37 1.44 -4.94
N ASN A 98 5.43 0.89 -5.70
CA ASN A 98 4.43 -0.02 -5.15
C ASN A 98 5.04 -1.38 -4.78
N PHE A 99 5.99 -1.89 -5.56
CA PHE A 99 6.72 -3.11 -5.21
C PHE A 99 7.40 -2.98 -3.84
N LEU A 100 8.16 -1.92 -3.62
CA LEU A 100 8.82 -1.67 -2.32
C LEU A 100 7.81 -1.46 -1.17
N LYS A 101 6.67 -0.82 -1.46
CA LYS A 101 5.60 -0.61 -0.48
C LYS A 101 4.94 -1.92 -0.04
N PHE A 102 4.76 -2.88 -0.95
CA PHE A 102 4.11 -4.16 -0.67
C PHE A 102 5.08 -5.27 -0.24
N LEU A 103 6.38 -5.10 -0.46
CA LEU A 103 7.39 -6.09 -0.09
C LEU A 103 7.35 -6.50 1.39
N PRO A 104 7.25 -5.58 2.38
CA PRO A 104 7.12 -5.96 3.79
C PRO A 104 5.88 -6.81 4.07
N TRP A 105 4.77 -6.50 3.40
CA TRP A 105 3.53 -7.27 3.50
C TRP A 105 3.72 -8.72 3.06
N GLU A 106 4.36 -8.96 1.90
CA GLU A 106 4.61 -10.31 1.41
C GLU A 106 5.56 -11.11 2.29
N ILE A 107 6.60 -10.47 2.83
CA ILE A 107 7.52 -11.12 3.77
C ILE A 107 6.77 -11.52 5.05
N ALA A 108 5.88 -10.65 5.58
CA ALA A 108 5.08 -10.97 6.75
C ALA A 108 4.09 -12.12 6.48
N HIS A 109 3.44 -12.13 5.31
CA HIS A 109 2.55 -13.21 4.88
C HIS A 109 3.28 -14.56 4.82
N LEU A 110 4.48 -14.58 4.24
CA LEU A 110 5.32 -15.79 4.25
C LEU A 110 5.54 -16.28 5.69
N GLY A 111 5.91 -15.40 6.61
CA GLY A 111 6.08 -15.74 8.02
C GLY A 111 4.80 -16.30 8.66
N ILE A 112 3.62 -15.72 8.35
CA ILE A 112 2.32 -16.17 8.87
C ILE A 112 2.00 -17.59 8.40
N HIS A 113 2.17 -17.92 7.12
CA HIS A 113 1.88 -19.26 6.61
C HIS A 113 2.78 -20.32 7.25
N TRP A 114 4.06 -20.01 7.42
CA TRP A 114 5.00 -20.95 8.03
C TRP A 114 4.83 -21.07 9.56
N ILE A 115 4.52 -19.99 10.30
CA ILE A 115 4.27 -20.09 11.74
C ILE A 115 3.03 -20.96 12.03
N VAL A 116 1.96 -20.81 11.22
CA VAL A 116 0.75 -21.64 11.32
C VAL A 116 1.06 -23.10 11.04
N TYR A 117 1.88 -23.39 10.04
CA TYR A 117 2.32 -24.75 9.71
C TYR A 117 3.08 -25.42 10.87
N TYR A 118 4.10 -24.74 11.42
CA TYR A 118 4.85 -25.27 12.58
C TYR A 118 3.98 -25.41 13.83
N SER A 119 3.02 -24.52 14.02
CA SER A 119 2.04 -24.62 15.12
C SER A 119 1.18 -25.88 14.99
N LYS A 120 0.71 -26.22 13.78
CA LYS A 120 -0.04 -27.49 13.54
C LYS A 120 0.81 -28.71 13.83
N LEU A 121 2.09 -28.67 13.52
CA LEU A 121 3.05 -29.76 13.80
C LEU A 121 3.47 -29.83 15.27
N LYS A 122 3.06 -28.88 16.12
CA LYS A 122 3.50 -28.72 17.52
C LYS A 122 5.03 -28.68 17.64
N SER A 123 5.72 -28.09 16.66
CA SER A 123 7.18 -27.97 16.59
C SER A 123 7.59 -26.51 16.63
N THR A 124 8.82 -26.25 17.08
CA THR A 124 9.40 -24.91 17.12
C THR A 124 9.72 -24.45 15.70
N PRO A 125 9.25 -23.24 15.29
CA PRO A 125 9.61 -22.70 14.00
C PRO A 125 11.10 -22.32 13.96
N PRO A 126 11.77 -22.43 12.80
CA PRO A 126 13.14 -21.93 12.65
C PRO A 126 13.17 -20.39 12.71
N ASP A 127 14.33 -19.83 13.09
CA ASP A 127 14.53 -18.39 13.36
C ASP A 127 14.13 -17.49 12.18
N TRP A 128 14.33 -17.95 10.94
CA TRP A 128 13.96 -17.16 9.76
C TRP A 128 12.45 -16.85 9.70
N VAL A 129 11.60 -17.72 10.25
CA VAL A 129 10.14 -17.49 10.31
C VAL A 129 9.85 -16.31 11.24
N LEU A 130 10.52 -16.27 12.40
CA LEU A 130 10.39 -15.15 13.34
C LEU A 130 10.93 -13.85 12.73
N ILE A 131 12.08 -13.94 12.03
CA ILE A 131 12.62 -12.77 11.30
C ILE A 131 11.63 -12.28 10.24
N ALA A 132 11.02 -13.18 9.47
CA ALA A 132 10.02 -12.82 8.45
C ALA A 132 8.76 -12.17 9.05
N LEU A 133 8.42 -12.44 10.30
CA LEU A 133 7.31 -11.78 11.00
C LEU A 133 7.70 -10.42 11.59
N ILE A 134 8.92 -10.29 12.12
CA ILE A 134 9.35 -9.11 12.88
C ILE A 134 9.94 -8.03 11.97
N LEU A 135 10.83 -8.40 11.04
CA LEU A 135 11.54 -7.45 10.16
C LEU A 135 10.60 -6.51 9.37
N PRO A 136 9.47 -6.98 8.77
CA PRO A 136 8.54 -6.12 8.06
C PRO A 136 7.96 -4.99 8.92
N GLN A 137 7.75 -5.22 10.21
CA GLN A 137 7.23 -4.21 11.13
C GLN A 137 8.20 -3.04 11.27
N PHE A 138 9.51 -3.33 11.40
CA PHE A 138 10.54 -2.29 11.44
C PHE A 138 10.62 -1.52 10.12
N ILE A 139 10.50 -2.20 8.96
CA ILE A 139 10.49 -1.55 7.65
C ILE A 139 9.29 -0.59 7.54
N VAL A 140 8.09 -1.01 7.95
CA VAL A 140 6.88 -0.17 7.92
C VAL A 140 7.02 1.03 8.84
N VAL A 141 7.55 0.85 10.06
CA VAL A 141 7.85 1.95 10.98
C VAL A 141 8.86 2.92 10.35
N GLY A 142 9.92 2.41 9.71
CA GLY A 142 10.87 3.22 8.96
C GLY A 142 10.22 4.03 7.82
N TYR A 143 9.26 3.45 7.10
CA TYR A 143 8.48 4.17 6.10
C TYR A 143 7.66 5.32 6.72
N LEU A 144 7.01 5.10 7.86
CA LEU A 144 6.22 6.12 8.55
C LEU A 144 7.11 7.25 9.07
N ILE A 145 8.23 6.91 9.73
CA ILE A 145 9.20 7.90 10.20
C ILE A 145 9.73 8.72 9.03
N SER A 146 10.05 8.09 7.91
CA SER A 146 10.57 8.81 6.73
C SER A 146 9.56 9.82 6.17
N ILE A 147 8.25 9.54 6.20
CA ILE A 147 7.22 10.50 5.80
C ILE A 147 7.28 11.76 6.68
N LEU A 148 7.50 11.59 7.98
CA LEU A 148 7.64 12.72 8.92
C LEU A 148 8.92 13.52 8.66
N LEU A 149 10.07 12.84 8.53
CA LEU A 149 11.38 13.46 8.27
C LEU A 149 11.41 14.23 6.95
N TYR A 150 10.79 13.70 5.90
CA TYR A 150 10.72 14.35 4.57
C TYR A 150 9.47 15.24 4.41
N LYS A 151 8.96 15.79 5.50
CA LYS A 151 7.90 16.82 5.51
C LYS A 151 6.64 16.39 4.73
N GLY A 152 6.36 15.10 4.69
CA GLY A 152 5.20 14.52 4.02
C GLY A 152 5.33 14.33 2.51
N GLN A 153 6.39 14.80 1.87
CA GLN A 153 6.55 14.69 0.41
C GLN A 153 7.06 13.32 -0.03
N TYR A 154 7.96 12.71 0.77
CA TYR A 154 8.60 11.44 0.45
C TYR A 154 8.43 10.44 1.59
N SER A 155 8.45 9.16 1.25
CA SER A 155 8.83 8.06 2.11
C SER A 155 10.11 7.42 1.56
N LEU A 156 10.68 6.42 2.24
CA LEU A 156 11.85 5.71 1.71
C LEU A 156 11.57 5.09 0.35
N TYR A 157 10.44 4.42 0.18
CA TYR A 157 10.05 3.84 -1.12
C TYR A 157 9.81 4.90 -2.20
N ASP A 158 9.33 6.11 -1.83
CA ASP A 158 9.18 7.23 -2.76
C ASP A 158 10.55 7.72 -3.25
N LYS A 159 11.53 7.82 -2.34
CA LYS A 159 12.90 8.24 -2.67
C LYS A 159 13.58 7.25 -3.62
N VAL A 160 13.53 5.95 -3.30
CA VAL A 160 14.12 4.91 -4.15
C VAL A 160 13.46 4.88 -5.53
N ALA A 161 12.16 5.11 -5.62
CA ALA A 161 11.43 5.14 -6.88
C ALA A 161 11.52 6.49 -7.63
N ASN A 162 12.19 7.51 -7.07
CA ASN A 162 12.20 8.89 -7.60
C ASN A 162 10.79 9.42 -7.88
N THR A 163 9.90 9.27 -6.90
CA THR A 163 8.53 9.80 -6.90
C THR A 163 8.30 10.68 -5.68
N LYS A 164 7.34 11.58 -5.75
CA LYS A 164 6.94 12.43 -4.62
C LYS A 164 5.43 12.57 -4.54
N ILE A 165 4.92 12.95 -3.37
CA ILE A 165 3.51 13.26 -3.16
C ILE A 165 3.34 14.78 -3.12
N GLU A 166 2.42 15.28 -3.92
CA GLU A 166 2.09 16.70 -4.00
C GLU A 166 0.59 16.93 -3.87
N ILE A 167 0.22 18.15 -3.46
CA ILE A 167 -1.19 18.57 -3.46
C ILE A 167 -1.59 18.87 -4.91
N ASN A 168 -2.70 18.31 -5.36
CA ASN A 168 -3.23 18.57 -6.69
C ASN A 168 -3.73 20.02 -6.81
N GLN A 169 -3.00 20.85 -7.53
CA GLN A 169 -3.34 22.27 -7.73
C GLN A 169 -4.42 22.47 -8.80
N GLN A 170 -4.59 21.54 -9.76
CA GLN A 170 -5.59 21.65 -10.82
C GLN A 170 -7.03 21.64 -10.27
N SER A 171 -7.28 20.95 -9.15
CA SER A 171 -8.60 20.98 -8.50
C SER A 171 -8.96 22.36 -7.96
N LYS A 172 -7.99 23.17 -7.55
CA LYS A 172 -8.22 24.53 -7.07
C LYS A 172 -8.53 25.50 -8.21
N LEU A 173 -7.84 25.37 -9.33
CA LEU A 173 -8.09 26.19 -10.52
C LEU A 173 -9.49 25.95 -11.09
N ASN A 174 -9.91 24.69 -11.12
CA ASN A 174 -11.26 24.35 -11.59
C ASN A 174 -12.36 24.85 -10.64
N GLN A 175 -12.16 24.81 -9.32
CA GLN A 175 -13.08 25.40 -8.36
C GLN A 175 -13.15 26.93 -8.48
N HIS A 176 -12.01 27.59 -8.66
CA HIS A 176 -11.98 29.06 -8.83
C HIS A 176 -12.68 29.47 -10.10
N ASN A 177 -12.45 28.78 -11.22
CA ASN A 177 -13.10 29.06 -12.50
C ASN A 177 -14.60 28.74 -12.52
N SER A 178 -15.08 27.81 -11.67
CA SER A 178 -16.51 27.55 -11.52
C SER A 178 -17.23 28.62 -10.72
N LEU A 179 -16.54 29.31 -9.80
CA LEU A 179 -17.10 30.42 -9.01
C LEU A 179 -17.15 31.74 -9.77
N ILE A 180 -16.35 31.91 -10.84
CA ILE A 180 -16.32 33.12 -11.68
C ILE A 180 -17.41 33.06 -12.81
N LYS A 181 -18.04 31.92 -13.02
CA LYS A 181 -19.04 31.70 -14.06
C LYS A 181 -20.50 32.04 -13.63
N TYR A 182 -20.67 32.55 -12.42
CA TYR A 182 -21.91 33.05 -11.87
C TYR A 182 -21.73 34.52 -11.49
#